data_291cb3e06c03b8072ff949d00098abc6
#
_entry.id   291cb3e06c03b8072ff949d00098abc6
#
_cell.length_a   1.000
_cell.length_b   1.000
_cell.length_c   1.000
_cell.angle_alpha   90.00
_cell.angle_beta   90.00
_cell.angle_gamma   90.00
#
_symmetry.space_group_name_H-M   'P 1'
#
loop_
_entity.id
_entity.type
_entity.pdbx_description
1 polymer ?
#
loop_
_entity_poly.entity_id
_entity_poly.type
_entity_poly.pdbx_seq_one_letter_code
_entity_poly.pdbx_strand_id
1 'polypeptide(L)'
;MDTVIGKFEDVKCIMTLFFKSEKLTFMFLINKYKPSEVTKVFNYLKKKLDNDTFKSMFEVILTDNGWDFSLPVEIETDPKTGEKLVNLFYTESYSSWQKGSIERNHEFIRYVLQKGISFDTLTKKNVNDIMNNINNVQRKSLNCQTPSSLFKNKYGEDVYKA
;
A
#
# COMPACT_ATOMS: atom_id res chain seq x y z
N MET A 1 -3.92 4.35 -2.21
CA MET A 1 -3.61 3.68 -0.95
C MET A 1 -4.83 3.57 -0.05
N ASP A 2 -4.79 2.69 0.94
CA ASP A 2 -5.91 2.47 1.84
C ASP A 2 -5.45 1.71 3.10
N THR A 3 -6.26 1.70 4.18
CA THR A 3 -5.97 0.97 5.41
C THR A 3 -7.04 -0.08 5.67
N VAL A 4 -6.59 -1.31 5.88
CA VAL A 4 -7.45 -2.45 6.22
C VAL A 4 -7.39 -2.65 7.74
N ILE A 5 -8.56 -2.66 8.38
CA ILE A 5 -8.73 -2.84 9.82
C ILE A 5 -9.25 -4.25 10.09
N GLY A 6 -8.77 -4.91 11.14
CA GLY A 6 -9.23 -6.21 11.60
C GLY A 6 -10.53 -6.10 12.42
N LYS A 7 -10.44 -6.39 13.71
CA LYS A 7 -11.50 -6.11 14.67
C LYS A 7 -11.53 -4.63 15.02
N PHE A 8 -12.68 -4.15 15.47
CA PHE A 8 -12.85 -2.76 15.90
C PHE A 8 -11.90 -2.36 17.06
N GLU A 9 -11.58 -3.31 17.93
CA GLU A 9 -10.73 -3.11 19.10
C GLU A 9 -9.24 -3.23 18.80
N ASP A 10 -8.86 -3.66 17.56
CA ASP A 10 -7.45 -3.85 17.20
C ASP A 10 -6.70 -2.53 17.19
N VAL A 11 -5.50 -2.56 17.73
CA VAL A 11 -4.56 -1.44 17.70
C VAL A 11 -3.80 -1.44 16.39
N LYS A 12 -3.44 -2.64 15.88
CA LYS A 12 -2.74 -2.80 14.60
C LYS A 12 -3.69 -2.79 13.43
N CYS A 13 -3.21 -2.26 12.32
CA CYS A 13 -3.89 -2.32 11.02
C CYS A 13 -2.90 -2.55 9.88
N ILE A 14 -3.40 -2.80 8.69
CA ILE A 14 -2.57 -3.04 7.51
C ILE A 14 -2.77 -1.88 6.53
N MET A 15 -1.73 -1.08 6.32
CA MET A 15 -1.68 -0.11 5.25
C MET A 15 -1.39 -0.81 3.93
N THR A 16 -2.10 -0.46 2.87
CA THR A 16 -1.96 -1.04 1.54
C THR A 16 -1.61 0.02 0.50
N LEU A 17 -0.62 -0.28 -0.35
CA LEU A 17 -0.29 0.48 -1.54
C LEU A 17 -0.58 -0.41 -2.76
N PHE A 18 -1.55 0.00 -3.58
CA PHE A 18 -1.98 -0.77 -4.74
C PHE A 18 -1.52 -0.11 -6.05
N PHE A 19 -0.72 -0.82 -6.80
CA PHE A 19 -0.25 -0.43 -8.14
C PHE A 19 -1.25 -0.91 -9.17
N LYS A 20 -2.00 0.02 -9.75
CA LYS A 20 -3.16 -0.28 -10.61
C LYS A 20 -2.76 -1.01 -11.90
N SER A 21 -1.64 -0.65 -12.52
CA SER A 21 -1.15 -1.22 -13.77
C SER A 21 -0.73 -2.67 -13.61
N GLU A 22 0.09 -2.95 -12.61
CA GLU A 22 0.64 -4.26 -12.29
C GLU A 22 -0.29 -5.10 -11.43
N LYS A 23 -1.36 -4.48 -10.87
CA LYS A 23 -2.28 -5.07 -9.88
C LYS A 23 -1.55 -5.64 -8.65
N LEU A 24 -0.40 -5.05 -8.35
CA LEU A 24 0.43 -5.43 -7.23
C LEU A 24 0.01 -4.67 -5.97
N THR A 25 0.10 -5.33 -4.83
CA THR A 25 -0.16 -4.71 -3.52
C THR A 25 1.05 -4.83 -2.63
N PHE A 26 1.53 -3.72 -2.11
CA PHE A 26 2.36 -3.74 -0.91
C PHE A 26 1.48 -3.65 0.33
N MET A 27 1.85 -4.40 1.37
CA MET A 27 1.15 -4.47 2.64
C MET A 27 2.12 -4.20 3.78
N PHE A 28 1.77 -3.25 4.64
CA PHE A 28 2.59 -2.87 5.79
C PHE A 28 1.77 -3.01 7.06
N LEU A 29 2.25 -3.85 7.99
CA LEU A 29 1.66 -3.91 9.33
C LEU A 29 2.10 -2.67 10.10
N ILE A 30 1.16 -1.81 10.44
CA ILE A 30 1.37 -0.62 11.26
C ILE A 30 0.81 -0.82 12.66
N ASN A 31 1.51 -0.28 13.66
CA ASN A 31 1.21 -0.58 15.06
C ASN A 31 0.02 0.20 15.63
N LYS A 32 -0.38 1.28 14.97
CA LYS A 32 -1.52 2.11 15.37
C LYS A 32 -2.15 2.75 14.14
N TYR A 33 -3.46 2.84 14.14
CA TYR A 33 -4.21 3.58 13.12
C TYR A 33 -4.03 5.09 13.37
N LYS A 34 -2.97 5.67 12.80
CA LYS A 34 -2.69 7.12 12.92
C LYS A 34 -1.72 7.62 11.84
N PRO A 35 -1.77 8.93 11.52
CA PRO A 35 -0.99 9.54 10.44
C PRO A 35 0.51 9.28 10.54
N SER A 36 1.08 9.40 11.75
CA SER A 36 2.52 9.21 11.93
C SER A 36 3.02 7.78 11.64
N GLU A 37 2.16 6.76 11.65
CA GLU A 37 2.55 5.41 11.25
C GLU A 37 2.56 5.29 9.72
N VAL A 38 1.65 5.95 9.04
CA VAL A 38 1.65 6.04 7.57
C VAL A 38 2.90 6.77 7.07
N THR A 39 3.24 7.91 7.67
CA THR A 39 4.45 8.67 7.27
C THR A 39 5.74 7.88 7.53
N LYS A 40 5.79 7.04 8.57
CA LYS A 40 6.92 6.12 8.80
C LYS A 40 7.10 5.12 7.65
N VAL A 41 6.01 4.61 7.09
CA VAL A 41 6.09 3.71 5.92
C VAL A 41 6.68 4.44 4.72
N PHE A 42 6.19 5.66 4.42
CA PHE A 42 6.74 6.44 3.31
C PHE A 42 8.20 6.84 3.55
N ASN A 43 8.57 7.23 4.75
CA ASN A 43 9.96 7.54 5.10
C ASN A 43 10.88 6.30 5.00
N TYR A 44 10.36 5.11 5.33
CA TYR A 44 11.08 3.86 5.10
C TYR A 44 11.31 3.63 3.61
N LEU A 45 10.27 3.79 2.77
CA LEU A 45 10.38 3.62 1.31
C LEU A 45 11.34 4.63 0.69
N LYS A 46 11.24 5.93 1.06
CA LYS A 46 12.15 6.99 0.60
C LYS A 46 13.62 6.75 1.00
N LYS A 47 13.84 6.06 2.13
CA LYS A 47 15.20 5.67 2.56
C LYS A 47 15.75 4.47 1.77
N LYS A 48 14.87 3.58 1.34
CA LYS A 48 15.23 2.33 0.65
C LYS A 48 15.40 2.50 -0.84
N LEU A 49 14.64 3.38 -1.44
CA LEU A 49 14.64 3.68 -2.86
C LEU A 49 15.38 4.99 -3.09
N ASP A 50 16.06 5.12 -4.22
CA ASP A 50 16.52 6.41 -4.69
C ASP A 50 15.32 7.29 -5.10
N ASN A 51 15.55 8.61 -5.17
CA ASN A 51 14.46 9.57 -5.43
C ASN A 51 13.82 9.37 -6.81
N ASP A 52 14.57 8.99 -7.81
CA ASP A 52 14.05 8.81 -9.18
C ASP A 52 13.16 7.57 -9.25
N THR A 53 13.59 6.46 -8.66
CA THR A 53 12.78 5.26 -8.52
C THR A 53 11.52 5.54 -7.71
N PHE A 54 11.65 6.25 -6.59
CA PHE A 54 10.50 6.61 -5.76
C PHE A 54 9.48 7.48 -6.52
N LYS A 55 9.94 8.52 -7.23
CA LYS A 55 9.11 9.37 -8.09
C LYS A 55 8.40 8.57 -9.18
N SER A 56 9.13 7.69 -9.86
CA SER A 56 8.59 6.83 -10.93
C SER A 56 7.53 5.86 -10.43
N MET A 57 7.68 5.33 -9.22
CA MET A 57 6.73 4.40 -8.61
C MET A 57 5.47 5.09 -8.10
N PHE A 58 5.62 6.27 -7.50
CA PHE A 58 4.57 6.94 -6.72
C PHE A 58 4.17 8.30 -7.30
N GLU A 59 4.36 8.52 -8.59
CA GLU A 59 4.05 9.80 -9.28
C GLU A 59 2.71 10.40 -8.82
N VAL A 60 1.68 9.55 -8.72
CA VAL A 60 0.35 9.92 -8.24
C VAL A 60 -0.12 8.89 -7.21
N ILE A 61 -0.46 9.38 -6.03
CA ILE A 61 -1.05 8.59 -4.96
C ILE A 61 -2.49 9.05 -4.76
N LEU A 62 -3.44 8.11 -4.83
CA LEU A 62 -4.85 8.36 -4.53
C LEU A 62 -5.22 7.69 -3.20
N THR A 63 -5.91 8.42 -2.33
CA THR A 63 -6.45 7.92 -1.06
C THR A 63 -7.81 8.54 -0.76
N ASP A 64 -8.50 8.06 0.27
CA ASP A 64 -9.67 8.75 0.82
C ASP A 64 -9.25 9.84 1.82
N ASN A 65 -10.24 10.56 2.34
CA ASN A 65 -10.04 11.57 3.38
C ASN A 65 -9.94 10.94 4.80
N GLY A 66 -9.40 9.72 4.90
CA GLY A 66 -9.17 9.07 6.20
C GLY A 66 -8.23 9.89 7.08
N TRP A 67 -8.48 9.88 8.39
CA TRP A 67 -7.64 10.59 9.34
C TRP A 67 -6.18 10.13 9.30
N ASP A 68 -5.92 8.87 9.04
CA ASP A 68 -4.59 8.29 8.91
C ASP A 68 -3.77 8.86 7.74
N PHE A 69 -4.41 9.52 6.77
CA PHE A 69 -3.77 10.19 5.64
C PHE A 69 -3.73 11.72 5.76
N SER A 70 -3.90 12.27 6.96
CA SER A 70 -4.00 13.71 7.21
C SER A 70 -2.66 14.47 7.21
N LEU A 71 -1.55 13.81 6.91
CA LEU A 71 -0.21 14.43 6.82
C LEU A 71 0.33 14.36 5.37
N PRO A 72 -0.32 15.04 4.40
CA PRO A 72 0.06 14.94 2.99
C PRO A 72 1.48 15.45 2.71
N VAL A 73 1.89 16.53 3.34
CA VAL A 73 3.22 17.12 3.14
C VAL A 73 4.32 16.11 3.46
N GLU A 74 4.19 15.37 4.57
CA GLU A 74 5.17 14.37 4.98
C GLU A 74 5.22 13.16 4.03
N ILE A 75 4.09 12.86 3.36
CA ILE A 75 4.02 11.82 2.34
C ILE A 75 4.66 12.31 1.04
N GLU A 76 4.38 13.54 0.63
CA GLU A 76 4.76 14.10 -0.66
C GLU A 76 6.23 14.54 -0.74
N THR A 77 6.85 14.96 0.37
CA THR A 77 8.17 15.60 0.36
C THR A 77 9.29 14.70 0.88
N ASP A 78 10.51 14.94 0.39
CA ASP A 78 11.72 14.37 0.97
C ASP A 78 11.97 15.00 2.36
N PRO A 79 12.13 14.20 3.42
CA PRO A 79 12.30 14.73 4.78
C PRO A 79 13.63 15.46 5.00
N LYS A 80 14.62 15.30 4.09
CA LYS A 80 15.94 15.93 4.19
C LYS A 80 16.00 17.23 3.41
N THR A 81 15.49 17.23 2.19
CA THR A 81 15.62 18.36 1.25
C THR A 81 14.36 19.22 1.20
N GLY A 82 13.21 18.71 1.62
CA GLY A 82 11.91 19.36 1.44
C GLY A 82 11.39 19.34 0.00
N GLU A 83 12.12 18.68 -0.92
CA GLU A 83 11.70 18.56 -2.32
C GLU A 83 10.41 17.75 -2.43
N LYS A 84 9.48 18.22 -3.26
CA LYS A 84 8.27 17.47 -3.57
C LYS A 84 8.61 16.31 -4.50
N LEU A 85 8.35 15.08 -4.04
CA LEU A 85 8.64 13.86 -4.77
C LEU A 85 7.42 13.29 -5.51
N VAL A 86 6.24 13.41 -4.93
CA VAL A 86 5.00 12.79 -5.44
C VAL A 86 3.80 13.72 -5.27
N ASN A 87 2.68 13.38 -5.92
CA ASN A 87 1.42 14.09 -5.77
C ASN A 87 0.39 13.20 -5.07
N LEU A 88 -0.11 13.65 -3.93
CA LEU A 88 -1.18 13.00 -3.19
C LEU A 88 -2.53 13.64 -3.51
N PHE A 89 -3.49 12.83 -3.92
CA PHE A 89 -4.86 13.24 -4.18
C PHE A 89 -5.82 12.50 -3.28
N TYR A 90 -6.87 13.19 -2.86
CA TYR A 90 -7.96 12.62 -2.09
C TYR A 90 -9.15 12.34 -3.00
N THR A 91 -9.82 11.22 -2.79
CA THR A 91 -11.09 10.94 -3.48
C THR A 91 -12.17 11.89 -2.99
N GLU A 92 -13.11 12.21 -3.87
CA GLU A 92 -14.29 12.96 -3.49
C GLU A 92 -15.17 12.15 -2.52
N SER A 93 -15.86 12.84 -1.63
CA SER A 93 -16.82 12.20 -0.74
C SER A 93 -17.90 11.47 -1.54
N TYR A 94 -18.28 10.28 -1.06
CA TYR A 94 -19.26 9.39 -1.72
C TYR A 94 -18.85 8.86 -3.11
N SER A 95 -17.57 8.95 -3.48
CA SER A 95 -17.06 8.49 -4.79
C SER A 95 -16.27 7.19 -4.69
N SER A 96 -16.85 6.16 -4.07
CA SER A 96 -16.22 4.83 -3.89
C SER A 96 -15.74 4.20 -5.21
N TRP A 97 -16.41 4.51 -6.34
CA TRP A 97 -16.01 4.06 -7.67
C TRP A 97 -14.59 4.50 -8.07
N GLN A 98 -14.08 5.61 -7.52
CA GLN A 98 -12.71 6.07 -7.76
C GLN A 98 -11.68 5.10 -7.16
N LYS A 99 -12.05 4.38 -6.10
CA LYS A 99 -11.21 3.37 -5.43
C LYS A 99 -11.58 1.91 -5.78
N GLY A 100 -12.51 1.66 -6.68
CA GLY A 100 -13.02 0.32 -6.98
C GLY A 100 -11.96 -0.75 -7.33
N SER A 101 -10.79 -0.33 -7.80
CA SER A 101 -9.68 -1.26 -8.08
C SER A 101 -8.97 -1.74 -6.80
N ILE A 102 -8.80 -0.87 -5.82
CA ILE A 102 -8.18 -1.24 -4.53
C ILE A 102 -9.18 -2.03 -3.68
N GLU A 103 -10.46 -1.69 -3.74
CA GLU A 103 -11.53 -2.44 -3.05
C GLU A 103 -11.57 -3.90 -3.52
N ARG A 104 -11.56 -4.15 -4.85
CA ARG A 104 -11.43 -5.51 -5.40
C ARG A 104 -10.17 -6.22 -4.94
N ASN A 105 -9.08 -5.49 -4.81
CA ASN A 105 -7.84 -6.10 -4.33
C ASN A 105 -7.92 -6.45 -2.85
N HIS A 106 -8.67 -5.68 -2.06
CA HIS A 106 -8.93 -6.02 -0.65
C HIS A 106 -9.73 -7.31 -0.50
N GLU A 107 -10.51 -7.74 -1.50
CA GLU A 107 -11.18 -9.04 -1.48
C GLU A 107 -10.15 -10.18 -1.34
N PHE A 108 -8.98 -10.09 -2.02
CA PHE A 108 -7.91 -11.09 -1.86
C PHE A 108 -7.33 -11.10 -0.46
N ILE A 109 -7.18 -9.91 0.15
CA ILE A 109 -6.73 -9.80 1.54
C ILE A 109 -7.79 -10.42 2.46
N ARG A 110 -9.06 -10.11 2.23
CA ARG A 110 -10.21 -10.61 3.01
C ARG A 110 -10.46 -12.10 2.83
N TYR A 111 -10.02 -12.69 1.72
CA TYR A 111 -10.06 -14.12 1.54
C TYR A 111 -9.18 -14.87 2.55
N VAL A 112 -8.05 -14.27 2.93
CA VAL A 112 -7.12 -14.82 3.93
C VAL A 112 -7.43 -14.28 5.33
N LEU A 113 -7.61 -12.96 5.44
CA LEU A 113 -7.88 -12.24 6.69
C LEU A 113 -9.36 -11.82 6.70
N GLN A 114 -10.23 -12.76 7.05
CA GLN A 114 -11.68 -12.53 7.10
C GLN A 114 -12.04 -11.41 8.09
N LYS A 115 -13.19 -10.77 7.89
CA LYS A 115 -13.72 -9.80 8.84
C LYS A 115 -13.87 -10.45 10.23
N GLY A 116 -13.44 -9.73 11.27
CA GLY A 116 -13.50 -10.25 12.64
C GLY A 116 -12.26 -11.02 13.10
N ILE A 117 -11.25 -11.25 12.23
CA ILE A 117 -9.93 -11.73 12.67
C ILE A 117 -9.16 -10.55 13.26
N SER A 118 -8.56 -10.75 14.44
CA SER A 118 -7.71 -9.74 15.06
C SER A 118 -6.37 -9.61 14.37
N PHE A 119 -5.98 -8.36 14.05
CA PHE A 119 -4.67 -8.05 13.49
C PHE A 119 -3.59 -7.85 14.56
N ASP A 120 -3.96 -7.73 15.84
CA ASP A 120 -3.00 -7.58 16.93
C ASP A 120 -2.10 -8.82 17.09
N THR A 121 -2.57 -9.98 16.67
CA THR A 121 -1.79 -11.23 16.67
C THR A 121 -0.85 -11.36 15.47
N LEU A 122 -1.02 -10.52 14.44
CA LEU A 122 -0.20 -10.59 13.24
C LEU A 122 1.23 -10.07 13.49
N THR A 123 2.17 -10.71 12.83
CA THR A 123 3.56 -10.27 12.72
C THR A 123 3.83 -9.69 11.31
N LYS A 124 4.89 -8.92 11.17
CA LYS A 124 5.35 -8.45 9.85
C LYS A 124 5.57 -9.61 8.88
N LYS A 125 6.10 -10.75 9.38
CA LYS A 125 6.29 -11.96 8.57
C LYS A 125 4.97 -12.49 8.03
N ASN A 126 3.94 -12.62 8.87
CA ASN A 126 2.63 -13.06 8.43
C ASN A 126 2.06 -12.16 7.31
N VAL A 127 2.17 -10.84 7.47
CA VAL A 127 1.69 -9.89 6.46
C VAL A 127 2.49 -10.00 5.16
N ASN A 128 3.82 -10.17 5.24
CA ASN A 128 4.66 -10.38 4.06
C ASN A 128 4.33 -11.70 3.35
N ASP A 129 4.10 -12.79 4.07
CA ASP A 129 3.73 -14.07 3.49
C ASP A 129 2.37 -13.97 2.75
N ILE A 130 1.39 -13.30 3.34
CA ILE A 130 0.09 -13.04 2.70
C ILE A 130 0.27 -12.16 1.45
N MET A 131 1.02 -11.08 1.55
CA MET A 131 1.34 -10.18 0.45
C MET A 131 1.97 -10.93 -0.72
N ASN A 132 2.98 -11.75 -0.44
CA ASN A 132 3.66 -12.56 -1.44
C ASN A 132 2.70 -13.55 -2.11
N ASN A 133 1.87 -14.23 -1.34
CA ASN A 133 0.87 -15.14 -1.88
C ASN A 133 -0.09 -14.42 -2.83
N ILE A 134 -0.65 -13.28 -2.43
CA ILE A 134 -1.57 -12.49 -3.25
C ILE A 134 -0.90 -12.00 -4.55
N ASN A 135 0.35 -11.54 -4.47
CA ASN A 135 1.09 -10.99 -5.61
C ASN A 135 1.63 -12.07 -6.57
N ASN A 136 1.68 -13.33 -6.15
CA ASN A 136 2.10 -14.45 -7.00
C ASN A 136 0.93 -15.25 -7.61
N VAL A 137 -0.32 -14.82 -7.40
CA VAL A 137 -1.46 -15.41 -8.10
C VAL A 137 -1.53 -14.89 -9.54
N GLN A 138 -1.55 -15.80 -10.51
CA GLN A 138 -1.76 -15.44 -11.92
C GLN A 138 -3.13 -14.78 -12.11
N ARG A 139 -3.16 -13.71 -12.92
CA ARG A 139 -4.39 -12.97 -13.19
C ARG A 139 -4.73 -12.99 -14.67
N LYS A 140 -5.94 -13.43 -15.03
CA LYS A 140 -6.43 -13.41 -16.42
C LYS A 140 -6.31 -12.02 -17.04
N SER A 141 -6.60 -10.98 -16.26
CA SER A 141 -6.51 -9.58 -16.69
C SER A 141 -5.08 -9.06 -16.86
N LEU A 142 -4.06 -9.86 -16.56
CA LEU A 142 -2.64 -9.60 -16.80
C LEU A 142 -2.05 -10.64 -17.77
N ASN A 143 -2.85 -11.15 -18.70
CA ASN A 143 -2.44 -12.20 -19.64
C ASN A 143 -1.84 -13.42 -18.92
N CYS A 144 -2.47 -13.85 -17.83
CA CYS A 144 -2.03 -14.95 -16.96
C CYS A 144 -0.65 -14.73 -16.29
N GLN A 145 -0.14 -13.51 -16.29
CA GLN A 145 1.06 -13.16 -15.51
C GLN A 145 0.69 -12.87 -14.05
N THR A 146 1.71 -12.91 -13.18
CA THR A 146 1.56 -12.54 -11.78
C THR A 146 1.85 -11.04 -11.58
N PRO A 147 1.18 -10.36 -10.64
CA PRO A 147 1.52 -8.99 -10.26
C PRO A 147 3.01 -8.82 -9.94
N SER A 148 3.61 -9.76 -9.20
CA SER A 148 5.03 -9.71 -8.83
C SER A 148 5.96 -9.78 -10.04
N SER A 149 5.67 -10.63 -11.04
CA SER A 149 6.52 -10.72 -12.24
C SER A 149 6.49 -9.42 -13.05
N LEU A 150 5.31 -8.82 -13.24
CA LEU A 150 5.17 -7.56 -13.94
C LEU A 150 5.88 -6.41 -13.23
N PHE A 151 5.73 -6.33 -11.90
CA PHE A 151 6.37 -5.29 -11.12
C PHE A 151 7.90 -5.41 -11.15
N LYS A 152 8.43 -6.63 -10.98
CA LYS A 152 9.87 -6.89 -11.04
C LYS A 152 10.47 -6.58 -12.42
N ASN A 153 9.74 -6.89 -13.48
CA ASN A 153 10.17 -6.54 -14.85
C ASN A 153 10.25 -5.03 -15.08
N LYS A 154 9.38 -4.26 -14.43
CA LYS A 154 9.32 -2.81 -14.60
C LYS A 154 10.29 -2.05 -13.70
N TYR A 155 10.41 -2.43 -12.44
CA TYR A 155 11.14 -1.68 -11.41
C TYR A 155 12.36 -2.43 -10.87
N GLY A 156 12.51 -3.71 -11.15
CA GLY A 156 13.60 -4.55 -10.67
C GLY A 156 13.25 -5.40 -9.45
N GLU A 157 14.03 -6.46 -9.27
CA GLU A 157 13.87 -7.40 -8.16
C GLU A 157 14.18 -6.76 -6.80
N ASP A 158 15.22 -5.90 -6.76
CA ASP A 158 15.65 -5.24 -5.52
C ASP A 158 14.60 -4.26 -5.01
N VAL A 159 13.93 -3.55 -5.91
CA VAL A 159 12.83 -2.64 -5.57
C VAL A 159 11.63 -3.43 -5.00
N TYR A 160 11.37 -4.63 -5.52
CA TYR A 160 10.31 -5.49 -4.99
C TYR A 160 10.59 -5.97 -3.56
N LYS A 161 11.87 -6.15 -3.21
CA LYS A 161 12.33 -6.61 -1.89
C LYS A 161 12.58 -5.48 -0.88
N ALA A 162 12.55 -4.24 -1.34
CA ALA A 162 12.78 -3.07 -0.48
C ALA A 162 11.64 -2.86 0.52
#